data_1dc407c140eddeab833cddf66475a113
#
_entry.id   1dc407c140eddeab833cddf66475a113
#
_cell.length_a   1.000
_cell.length_b   1.000
_cell.length_c   1.000
_cell.angle_alpha   90.00
_cell.angle_beta   90.00
_cell.angle_gamma   90.00
#
_symmetry.space_group_name_H-M   'P 1'
#
loop_
_entity.id
_entity.type
_entity.pdbx_description
1 polymer ?
#
loop_
_entity_poly.entity_id
_entity_poly.type
_entity_poly.pdbx_seq_one_letter_code
_entity_poly.pdbx_strand_id
1 'polypeptide(L)'
;MPISEKDWHLFWFLIDFWQKIRYDLEKEMKNHRQEGSDDLVSSQVLQKTIDELRAITRIDLCVLSLEGQMLASTFSENSPNPDHIREFANSPADSQVLQGYHFFKVYDDQNVEYVLVTGGGSEDAYMIGKIAVSQIQNLIIAYKERLDK
;
A
#
# COMPACT_ATOMS: atom_id res chain seq x y z
N MET A 1 -19.27 -14.64 -11.68
CA MET A 1 -20.07 -13.42 -11.83
C MET A 1 -19.49 -12.55 -12.94
N PRO A 2 -20.34 -12.07 -13.84
CA PRO A 2 -19.81 -11.16 -14.85
C PRO A 2 -19.37 -9.85 -14.21
N ILE A 3 -18.22 -9.38 -14.60
CA ILE A 3 -17.68 -8.10 -14.17
C ILE A 3 -18.49 -7.00 -14.85
N SER A 4 -19.01 -6.04 -14.09
CA SER A 4 -19.80 -4.93 -14.65
C SER A 4 -18.90 -4.00 -15.47
N GLU A 5 -19.50 -3.20 -16.37
CA GLU A 5 -18.73 -2.24 -17.17
C GLU A 5 -17.96 -1.24 -16.30
N LYS A 6 -18.50 -0.89 -15.13
CA LYS A 6 -17.81 -0.01 -14.18
C LYS A 6 -16.52 -0.65 -13.66
N ASP A 7 -16.54 -1.96 -13.46
CA ASP A 7 -15.38 -2.70 -12.97
C ASP A 7 -14.31 -2.82 -14.05
N TRP A 8 -14.71 -2.87 -15.32
CA TRP A 8 -13.76 -2.88 -16.43
C TRP A 8 -12.93 -1.60 -16.51
N HIS A 9 -13.55 -0.42 -16.29
CA HIS A 9 -12.81 0.84 -16.24
C HIS A 9 -11.78 0.84 -15.13
N LEU A 10 -12.17 0.35 -13.97
CA LEU A 10 -11.25 0.23 -12.83
C LEU A 10 -10.12 -0.74 -13.15
N PHE A 11 -10.44 -1.86 -13.78
CA PHE A 11 -9.45 -2.89 -14.17
C PHE A 11 -8.40 -2.33 -15.13
N TRP A 12 -8.85 -1.68 -16.21
CA TRP A 12 -7.94 -1.05 -17.17
C TRP A 12 -7.12 0.05 -16.55
N PHE A 13 -7.73 0.84 -15.69
CA PHE A 13 -7.06 1.88 -14.94
C PHE A 13 -5.94 1.30 -14.08
N LEU A 14 -6.22 0.19 -13.38
CA LEU A 14 -5.22 -0.46 -12.52
C LEU A 14 -4.06 -1.02 -13.32
N ILE A 15 -4.30 -1.52 -14.53
CA ILE A 15 -3.23 -2.00 -15.41
C ILE A 15 -2.33 -0.85 -15.83
N ASP A 16 -2.91 0.26 -16.30
CA ASP A 16 -2.14 1.45 -16.68
C ASP A 16 -1.36 2.02 -15.51
N PHE A 17 -2.01 2.09 -14.34
CA PHE A 17 -1.40 2.55 -13.11
C PHE A 17 -0.22 1.65 -12.72
N TRP A 18 -0.40 0.35 -12.78
CA TRP A 18 0.65 -0.61 -12.45
C TRP A 18 1.85 -0.48 -13.39
N GLN A 19 1.62 -0.34 -14.70
CA GLN A 19 2.68 -0.17 -15.68
C GLN A 19 3.47 1.12 -15.43
N LYS A 20 2.77 2.20 -15.09
CA LYS A 20 3.40 3.48 -14.79
C LYS A 20 4.26 3.40 -13.53
N ILE A 21 3.74 2.78 -12.47
CA ILE A 21 4.49 2.61 -11.22
C ILE A 21 5.71 1.74 -11.46
N ARG A 22 5.58 0.67 -12.22
CA ARG A 22 6.70 -0.20 -12.55
C ARG A 22 7.80 0.57 -13.29
N TYR A 23 7.41 1.41 -14.24
CA TYR A 23 8.36 2.25 -14.97
C TYR A 23 9.08 3.23 -14.03
N ASP A 24 8.33 3.91 -13.19
CA ASP A 24 8.89 4.87 -12.24
C ASP A 24 9.80 4.18 -11.24
N LEU A 25 9.42 2.99 -10.78
CA LEU A 25 10.24 2.18 -9.86
C LEU A 25 11.58 1.82 -10.50
N GLU A 26 11.56 1.37 -11.76
CA GLU A 26 12.78 1.02 -12.48
C GLU A 26 13.70 2.24 -12.62
N LYS A 27 13.12 3.41 -12.88
CA LYS A 27 13.87 4.65 -13.00
C LYS A 27 14.50 5.06 -11.68
N GLU A 28 13.76 4.99 -10.58
CA GLU A 28 14.27 5.30 -9.25
C GLU A 28 15.39 4.35 -8.83
N MET A 29 15.24 3.07 -9.11
CA MET A 29 16.26 2.09 -8.75
C MET A 29 17.59 2.33 -9.45
N LYS A 30 17.57 2.89 -10.66
CA LYS A 30 18.79 3.28 -11.35
C LYS A 30 19.47 4.48 -10.69
N ASN A 31 18.68 5.38 -10.10
CA ASN A 31 19.19 6.61 -9.51
C ASN A 31 19.67 6.42 -8.06
N HIS A 32 19.17 5.40 -7.36
CA HIS A 32 19.43 5.21 -5.92
C HIS A 32 20.24 3.97 -5.60
N ARG A 33 21.10 3.56 -6.49
CA ARG A 33 21.93 2.35 -6.30
C ARG A 33 22.81 2.37 -5.04
N GLN A 34 23.02 3.53 -4.44
CA GLN A 34 23.99 3.68 -3.35
C GLN A 34 23.36 3.95 -1.98
N GLU A 35 22.06 4.10 -1.91
CA GLU A 35 21.41 4.28 -0.62
C GLU A 35 21.10 2.92 0.00
N GLY A 36 21.90 2.54 0.98
CA GLY A 36 21.61 1.35 1.77
C GLY A 36 20.46 1.63 2.71
N SER A 37 19.24 1.70 2.21
CA SER A 37 18.09 1.70 3.09
C SER A 37 17.66 0.25 3.30
N ASP A 38 17.37 -0.11 4.55
CA ASP A 38 16.87 -1.43 4.90
C ASP A 38 15.43 -1.65 4.45
N ASP A 39 14.80 -0.61 3.93
CA ASP A 39 13.42 -0.70 3.45
C ASP A 39 13.39 -1.34 2.06
N LEU A 40 12.54 -2.37 1.90
CA LEU A 40 12.40 -3.08 0.64
C LEU A 40 11.91 -2.17 -0.48
N VAL A 41 10.96 -1.30 -0.19
CA VAL A 41 10.41 -0.34 -1.14
C VAL A 41 10.62 1.05 -0.54
N SER A 42 11.08 2.00 -1.35
CA SER A 42 11.34 3.35 -0.83
C SER A 42 10.05 4.04 -0.41
N SER A 43 10.14 4.91 0.59
CA SER A 43 9.00 5.70 1.04
C SER A 43 8.42 6.56 -0.08
N GLN A 44 9.27 7.03 -1.00
CA GLN A 44 8.83 7.83 -2.14
C GLN A 44 7.92 7.02 -3.07
N VAL A 45 8.26 5.77 -3.34
CA VAL A 45 7.44 4.90 -4.18
C VAL A 45 6.12 4.57 -3.49
N LEU A 46 6.15 4.28 -2.19
CA LEU A 46 4.94 4.04 -1.41
C LEU A 46 4.04 5.27 -1.43
N GLN A 47 4.62 6.45 -1.20
CA GLN A 47 3.87 7.70 -1.19
C GLN A 47 3.20 7.96 -2.54
N LYS A 48 3.94 7.78 -3.63
CA LYS A 48 3.39 7.99 -4.96
C LYS A 48 2.23 7.03 -5.24
N THR A 49 2.38 5.77 -4.83
CA THR A 49 1.35 4.75 -5.01
C THR A 49 0.04 5.15 -4.33
N ILE A 50 0.12 5.55 -3.05
CA ILE A 50 -1.08 5.90 -2.30
C ILE A 50 -1.64 7.27 -2.72
N ASP A 51 -0.78 8.20 -3.14
CA ASP A 51 -1.25 9.50 -3.64
C ASP A 51 -2.11 9.34 -4.88
N GLU A 52 -1.69 8.48 -5.80
CA GLU A 52 -2.47 8.23 -7.02
C GLU A 52 -3.78 7.53 -6.72
N LEU A 53 -3.78 6.56 -5.80
CA LEU A 53 -5.03 5.92 -5.37
C LEU A 53 -5.97 6.91 -4.69
N ARG A 54 -5.42 7.79 -3.84
CA ARG A 54 -6.20 8.82 -3.16
C ARG A 54 -6.82 9.79 -4.16
N ALA A 55 -6.08 10.19 -5.18
CA ALA A 55 -6.55 11.14 -6.19
C ALA A 55 -7.78 10.61 -6.94
N ILE A 56 -7.88 9.31 -7.11
CA ILE A 56 -8.97 8.68 -7.86
C ILE A 56 -10.13 8.30 -6.95
N THR A 57 -9.84 7.69 -5.83
CA THR A 57 -10.87 7.11 -4.94
C THR A 57 -11.37 8.10 -3.91
N ARG A 58 -10.57 9.12 -3.61
CA ARG A 58 -10.79 10.10 -2.53
C ARG A 58 -10.81 9.47 -1.15
N ILE A 59 -10.26 8.26 -1.05
CA ILE A 59 -10.10 7.57 0.22
C ILE A 59 -8.65 7.74 0.66
N ASP A 60 -8.47 8.20 1.89
CA ASP A 60 -7.14 8.40 2.45
C ASP A 60 -6.50 7.06 2.80
N LEU A 61 -5.20 6.98 2.56
CA LEU A 61 -4.41 5.78 2.84
C LEU A 61 -3.13 6.17 3.56
N CYS A 62 -2.60 5.24 4.34
CA CYS A 62 -1.24 5.37 4.85
C CYS A 62 -0.59 3.99 4.96
N VAL A 63 0.73 3.99 4.92
CA VAL A 63 1.55 2.78 5.06
C VAL A 63 2.49 3.01 6.22
N LEU A 64 2.55 2.04 7.13
CA LEU A 64 3.36 2.14 8.34
C LEU A 64 4.21 0.90 8.49
N SER A 65 5.32 1.05 9.20
CA SER A 65 6.11 -0.09 9.63
C SER A 65 5.38 -0.86 10.74
N LEU A 66 5.87 -2.04 11.07
CA LEU A 66 5.28 -2.85 12.13
C LEU A 66 5.40 -2.20 13.51
N GLU A 67 6.36 -1.28 13.66
CA GLU A 67 6.58 -0.53 14.90
C GLU A 67 5.71 0.72 14.97
N GLY A 68 4.92 0.99 13.92
CA GLY A 68 4.03 2.15 13.91
C GLY A 68 4.64 3.41 13.30
N GLN A 69 5.82 3.30 12.67
CA GLN A 69 6.44 4.44 12.00
C GLN A 69 5.74 4.72 10.68
N MET A 70 5.35 5.97 10.48
CA MET A 70 4.70 6.39 9.24
C MET A 70 5.70 6.43 8.08
N LEU A 71 5.46 5.63 7.05
CA LEU A 71 6.31 5.58 5.86
C LEU A 71 5.73 6.42 4.74
N ALA A 72 4.42 6.43 4.60
CA ALA A 72 3.73 7.23 3.59
C ALA A 72 2.30 7.50 4.07
N SER A 73 1.75 8.65 3.76
CA SER A 73 0.40 9.01 4.18
C SER A 73 -0.22 10.04 3.27
N THR A 74 -1.53 9.92 3.02
CA THR A 74 -2.33 10.96 2.38
C THR A 74 -3.22 11.68 3.39
N PHE A 75 -3.24 11.23 4.64
CA PHE A 75 -4.06 11.85 5.68
C PHE A 75 -3.53 13.23 6.01
N SER A 76 -4.41 14.23 5.95
CA SER A 76 -4.08 15.58 6.41
C SER A 76 -4.45 15.77 7.88
N GLU A 77 -5.51 15.09 8.32
CA GLU A 77 -6.00 15.13 9.69
C GLU A 77 -6.50 13.74 10.06
N ASN A 78 -6.68 13.49 11.34
CA ASN A 78 -7.29 12.25 11.86
C ASN A 78 -6.59 10.98 11.40
N SER A 79 -5.26 10.98 11.41
CA SER A 79 -4.51 9.77 11.09
C SER A 79 -4.71 8.71 12.19
N PRO A 80 -4.56 7.40 11.86
CA PRO A 80 -4.77 6.35 12.85
C PRO A 80 -3.75 6.41 13.99
N ASN A 81 -4.17 5.94 15.15
CA ASN A 81 -3.34 5.91 16.35
C ASN A 81 -2.25 4.83 16.19
N PRO A 82 -0.96 5.18 16.40
CA PRO A 82 0.13 4.20 16.28
C PRO A 82 -0.01 2.98 17.21
N ASP A 83 -0.63 3.15 18.37
CA ASP A 83 -0.84 2.02 19.29
C ASP A 83 -1.75 0.97 18.69
N HIS A 84 -2.80 1.39 17.98
CA HIS A 84 -3.70 0.47 17.29
C HIS A 84 -2.98 -0.28 16.16
N ILE A 85 -2.03 0.37 15.52
CA ILE A 85 -1.26 -0.24 14.43
C ILE A 85 -0.36 -1.34 14.98
N ARG A 86 0.34 -1.08 16.08
CA ARG A 86 1.19 -2.10 16.71
C ARG A 86 0.36 -3.27 17.22
N GLU A 87 -0.79 -2.99 17.81
CA GLU A 87 -1.70 -4.02 18.29
C GLU A 87 -2.19 -4.90 17.14
N PHE A 88 -2.60 -4.28 16.03
CA PHE A 88 -3.01 -5.02 14.83
C PHE A 88 -1.87 -5.84 14.24
N ALA A 89 -0.66 -5.26 14.15
CA ALA A 89 0.51 -5.94 13.60
C ALA A 89 0.82 -7.23 14.38
N ASN A 90 0.55 -7.24 15.67
CA ASN A 90 0.79 -8.42 16.52
C ASN A 90 -0.41 -9.37 16.59
N SER A 91 -1.53 -9.01 15.97
CA SER A 91 -2.72 -9.86 15.97
C SER A 91 -2.63 -10.91 14.85
N PRO A 92 -3.42 -12.00 14.91
CA PRO A 92 -3.43 -12.99 13.84
C PRO A 92 -4.29 -12.60 12.64
N ALA A 93 -5.02 -11.50 12.70
CA ALA A 93 -5.93 -11.08 11.64
C ALA A 93 -5.16 -10.51 10.46
N ASP A 94 -5.60 -10.83 9.23
CA ASP A 94 -5.05 -10.24 8.01
C ASP A 94 -5.62 -8.85 7.75
N SER A 95 -6.84 -8.59 8.20
CA SER A 95 -7.48 -7.29 8.13
C SER A 95 -8.39 -7.11 9.32
N GLN A 96 -8.65 -5.86 9.66
CA GLN A 96 -9.48 -5.53 10.82
C GLN A 96 -10.04 -4.12 10.65
N VAL A 97 -11.26 -3.91 11.10
CA VAL A 97 -11.85 -2.57 11.22
C VAL A 97 -11.73 -2.15 12.67
N LEU A 98 -11.14 -0.98 12.90
CA LEU A 98 -10.97 -0.46 14.23
C LEU A 98 -11.13 1.06 14.20
N GLN A 99 -12.07 1.58 14.99
CA GLN A 99 -12.36 3.02 15.12
C GLN A 99 -12.55 3.73 13.80
N GLY A 100 -13.27 3.08 12.88
CA GLY A 100 -13.60 3.67 11.59
C GLY A 100 -12.51 3.57 10.53
N TYR A 101 -11.42 2.85 10.83
CA TYR A 101 -10.35 2.60 9.86
C TYR A 101 -10.30 1.13 9.51
N HIS A 102 -9.91 0.83 8.27
CA HIS A 102 -9.55 -0.53 7.88
C HIS A 102 -8.05 -0.70 7.94
N PHE A 103 -7.60 -1.74 8.64
CA PHE A 103 -6.20 -2.11 8.75
C PHE A 103 -5.95 -3.37 7.94
N PHE A 104 -4.83 -3.42 7.23
CA PHE A 104 -4.44 -4.56 6.38
C PHE A 104 -2.97 -4.86 6.60
N LYS A 105 -2.64 -6.15 6.60
CA LYS A 105 -1.24 -6.57 6.59
C LYS A 105 -0.75 -6.69 5.15
N VAL A 106 0.44 -6.17 4.91
CA VAL A 106 1.13 -6.31 3.62
C VAL A 106 2.25 -7.30 3.82
N TYR A 107 2.24 -8.37 3.05
CA TYR A 107 3.16 -9.48 3.21
C TYR A 107 4.28 -9.44 2.19
N ASP A 108 5.46 -9.86 2.66
CA ASP A 108 6.59 -10.23 1.83
C ASP A 108 6.78 -11.73 2.04
N ASP A 109 6.32 -12.55 1.10
CA ASP A 109 6.17 -13.99 1.25
C ASP A 109 5.26 -14.32 2.43
N GLN A 110 5.80 -14.88 3.50
CA GLN A 110 5.02 -15.24 4.69
C GLN A 110 5.18 -14.26 5.84
N ASN A 111 6.03 -13.26 5.65
CA ASN A 111 6.33 -12.28 6.69
C ASN A 111 5.55 -11.00 6.48
N VAL A 112 5.00 -10.44 7.55
CA VAL A 112 4.35 -9.12 7.49
C VAL A 112 5.42 -8.06 7.38
N GLU A 113 5.35 -7.23 6.35
CA GLU A 113 6.33 -6.18 6.10
C GLU A 113 5.80 -4.80 6.48
N TYR A 114 4.55 -4.52 6.14
CA TYR A 114 3.93 -3.22 6.39
C TYR A 114 2.51 -3.40 6.89
N VAL A 115 1.98 -2.33 7.49
CA VAL A 115 0.55 -2.19 7.77
C VAL A 115 0.01 -1.07 6.88
N LEU A 116 -1.04 -1.38 6.13
CA LEU A 116 -1.76 -0.40 5.32
C LEU A 116 -3.05 -0.05 6.03
N VAL A 117 -3.38 1.24 6.06
CA VAL A 117 -4.64 1.71 6.66
C VAL A 117 -5.39 2.54 5.64
N THR A 118 -6.70 2.27 5.50
CA THR A 118 -7.59 3.13 4.71
C THR A 118 -8.54 3.87 5.63
N GLY A 119 -8.82 5.11 5.28
CA GLY A 119 -9.76 5.95 6.02
C GLY A 119 -11.20 5.52 5.76
N GLY A 120 -11.95 5.34 6.83
CA GLY A 120 -13.35 4.96 6.76
C GLY A 120 -13.58 3.47 6.93
N GLY A 121 -14.76 3.15 7.43
CA GLY A 121 -15.18 1.77 7.65
C GLY A 121 -16.10 1.24 6.56
N SER A 122 -16.21 1.93 5.42
CA SER A 122 -17.10 1.54 4.34
C SER A 122 -16.56 0.35 3.55
N GLU A 123 -17.46 -0.29 2.82
CA GLU A 123 -17.08 -1.39 1.92
C GLU A 123 -16.12 -0.92 0.84
N ASP A 124 -16.27 0.32 0.35
CA ASP A 124 -15.36 0.90 -0.64
C ASP A 124 -13.95 1.04 -0.07
N ALA A 125 -13.83 1.47 1.17
CA ALA A 125 -12.53 1.57 1.84
C ALA A 125 -11.87 0.20 1.97
N TYR A 126 -12.65 -0.84 2.22
CA TYR A 126 -12.13 -2.21 2.25
C TYR A 126 -11.60 -2.64 0.88
N MET A 127 -12.38 -2.42 -0.17
CA MET A 127 -11.97 -2.78 -1.52
C MET A 127 -10.70 -2.05 -1.95
N ILE A 128 -10.64 -0.76 -1.69
CA ILE A 128 -9.48 0.06 -2.03
C ILE A 128 -8.25 -0.40 -1.25
N GLY A 129 -8.43 -0.75 0.02
CA GLY A 129 -7.36 -1.31 0.82
C GLY A 129 -6.81 -2.61 0.27
N LYS A 130 -7.69 -3.50 -0.16
CA LYS A 130 -7.26 -4.77 -0.77
C LYS A 130 -6.48 -4.55 -2.07
N ILE A 131 -6.92 -3.59 -2.89
CA ILE A 131 -6.23 -3.23 -4.11
C ILE A 131 -4.84 -2.67 -3.78
N ALA A 132 -4.76 -1.76 -2.81
CA ALA A 132 -3.50 -1.16 -2.41
C ALA A 132 -2.53 -2.20 -1.88
N VAL A 133 -3.00 -3.14 -1.05
CA VAL A 133 -2.18 -4.24 -0.53
C VAL A 133 -1.60 -5.04 -1.69
N SER A 134 -2.44 -5.41 -2.65
CA SER A 134 -2.00 -6.19 -3.82
C SER A 134 -0.93 -5.45 -4.60
N GLN A 135 -1.11 -4.16 -4.83
CA GLN A 135 -0.14 -3.36 -5.58
C GLN A 135 1.19 -3.24 -4.85
N ILE A 136 1.14 -3.01 -3.54
CA ILE A 136 2.37 -2.88 -2.75
C ILE A 136 3.10 -4.22 -2.68
N GLN A 137 2.38 -5.33 -2.54
CA GLN A 137 3.00 -6.67 -2.57
C GLN A 137 3.68 -6.94 -3.90
N ASN A 138 3.06 -6.52 -5.00
CA ASN A 138 3.68 -6.64 -6.32
C ASN A 138 4.93 -5.76 -6.44
N LEU A 139 4.92 -4.57 -5.85
CA LEU A 139 6.10 -3.71 -5.81
C LEU A 139 7.24 -4.37 -5.03
N ILE A 140 6.93 -5.00 -3.91
CA ILE A 140 7.92 -5.72 -3.10
C ILE A 140 8.57 -6.83 -3.94
N ILE A 141 7.76 -7.61 -4.65
CA ILE A 141 8.24 -8.69 -5.51
C ILE A 141 9.15 -8.15 -6.61
N ALA A 142 8.72 -7.10 -7.29
CA ALA A 142 9.49 -6.48 -8.37
C ALA A 142 10.82 -5.93 -7.86
N TYR A 143 10.81 -5.31 -6.68
CA TYR A 143 12.00 -4.76 -6.07
C TYR A 143 13.00 -5.86 -5.72
N LYS A 144 12.52 -6.96 -5.15
CA LYS A 144 13.36 -8.10 -4.82
C LYS A 144 13.98 -8.76 -6.05
N GLU A 145 13.19 -8.95 -7.10
CA GLU A 145 13.70 -9.52 -8.34
C GLU A 145 14.86 -8.72 -8.91
N ARG A 146 14.82 -7.41 -8.74
CA ARG A 146 15.90 -6.52 -9.19
C ARG A 146 17.14 -6.64 -8.33
N LEU A 147 16.97 -6.82 -7.02
CA LEU A 147 18.11 -6.95 -6.11
C LEU A 147 18.83 -8.28 -6.27
N ASP A 148 18.14 -9.32 -6.69
CA ASP A 148 18.69 -10.67 -6.85
C ASP A 148 19.47 -10.83 -8.18
N LYS A 149 19.50 -9.82 -9.01
CA LYS A 149 20.31 -9.78 -10.23
C LYS A 149 21.53 -8.89 -10.01
#